data_ece4161fc6ec667720eea45ce0d2181c
#
_entry.id   ece4161fc6ec667720eea45ce0d2181c
#
_cell.length_a   1.000
_cell.length_b   1.000
_cell.length_c   1.000
_cell.angle_alpha   90.00
_cell.angle_beta   90.00
_cell.angle_gamma   90.00
#
_symmetry.space_group_name_H-M   'P 1'
#
loop_
_entity.id
_entity.type
_entity.pdbx_description
1 polymer ?
#
loop_
_entity_poly.entity_id
_entity_poly.type
_entity_poly.pdbx_seq_one_letter_code
_entity_poly.pdbx_strand_id
1 'polypeptide(L)'
;SLRGGAAGGGTRMRKGLDKNEVLSLAKTMEVKFTVSGPAIGGAKSGINFDPKDPRKEGVLKRWFAAVSPLLKNYYGTGGDLNVDEIHEVIPITEESGVWHPQEGVFTGHFTPTEADKINRIGQLRQGVVKIIENVNFSPDVVRKYTVADMITGYGVSESINHYYRLYGG
;
A
#
# COMPACT_ATOMS: atom_id res chain seq x y z
N SER A 1 2.80 -15.26 -2.08
CA SER A 1 1.84 -16.29 -2.50
C SER A 1 0.50 -15.66 -2.83
N LEU A 2 -0.29 -16.29 -3.71
CA LEU A 2 -1.70 -15.97 -3.90
C LEU A 2 -2.52 -16.80 -2.90
N ARG A 3 -3.33 -16.11 -2.09
CA ARG A 3 -4.30 -16.73 -1.20
C ARG A 3 -5.65 -16.04 -1.42
N GLY A 4 -6.74 -16.81 -1.50
CA GLY A 4 -8.04 -16.23 -1.79
C GLY A 4 -8.11 -15.46 -3.11
N GLY A 5 -7.28 -15.83 -4.10
CA GLY A 5 -7.27 -15.22 -5.44
C GLY A 5 -6.41 -13.96 -5.60
N ALA A 6 -5.82 -13.42 -4.53
CA ALA A 6 -5.02 -12.20 -4.60
C ALA A 6 -3.84 -12.19 -3.63
N ALA A 7 -2.95 -11.22 -3.79
CA ALA A 7 -1.89 -10.89 -2.84
C ALA A 7 -1.70 -9.38 -2.75
N GLY A 8 -1.25 -8.90 -1.59
CA GLY A 8 -1.06 -7.47 -1.34
C GLY A 8 0.30 -7.14 -0.71
N GLY A 9 0.78 -5.95 -0.99
CA GLY A 9 1.98 -5.38 -0.36
C GLY A 9 2.55 -4.21 -1.16
N GLY A 10 3.06 -3.21 -0.48
CA GLY A 10 3.54 -1.96 -1.07
C GLY A 10 4.78 -2.10 -1.95
N THR A 11 5.09 -1.04 -2.67
CA THR A 11 6.29 -0.91 -3.51
C THR A 11 7.33 -0.07 -2.76
N ARG A 12 8.51 -0.64 -2.52
CA ARG A 12 9.64 0.00 -1.83
C ARG A 12 10.75 0.36 -2.82
N MET A 13 11.35 1.52 -2.64
CA MET A 13 12.56 1.89 -3.36
C MET A 13 13.69 2.19 -2.40
N ARG A 14 14.83 1.52 -2.57
CA ARG A 14 16.04 1.75 -1.77
C ARG A 14 17.27 1.30 -2.56
N LYS A 15 18.33 2.10 -2.53
CA LYS A 15 19.64 1.68 -3.04
C LYS A 15 20.17 0.47 -2.24
N GLY A 16 20.60 -0.56 -2.94
CA GLY A 16 21.06 -1.81 -2.35
C GLY A 16 19.92 -2.74 -1.88
N LEU A 17 18.67 -2.48 -2.25
CA LEU A 17 17.57 -3.40 -2.01
C LEU A 17 17.79 -4.70 -2.77
N ASP A 18 17.63 -5.84 -2.10
CA ASP A 18 17.82 -7.14 -2.71
C ASP A 18 16.57 -8.03 -2.63
N LYS A 19 16.65 -9.18 -3.29
CA LYS A 19 15.57 -10.17 -3.35
C LYS A 19 15.21 -10.74 -1.98
N ASN A 20 16.18 -10.89 -1.09
CA ASN A 20 15.94 -11.50 0.23
C ASN A 20 15.14 -10.55 1.13
N GLU A 21 15.48 -9.26 1.09
CA GLU A 21 14.71 -8.24 1.79
C GLU A 21 13.26 -8.20 1.27
N VAL A 22 13.06 -8.16 -0.05
CA VAL A 22 11.72 -8.13 -0.64
C VAL A 22 10.92 -9.39 -0.28
N LEU A 23 11.55 -10.56 -0.29
CA LEU A 23 10.91 -11.83 0.11
C LEU A 23 10.49 -11.81 1.58
N SER A 24 11.37 -11.31 2.47
CA SER A 24 11.07 -11.18 3.90
C SER A 24 9.86 -10.26 4.13
N LEU A 25 9.83 -9.13 3.45
CA LEU A 25 8.70 -8.19 3.51
C LEU A 25 7.40 -8.80 2.98
N ALA A 26 7.45 -9.57 1.89
CA ALA A 26 6.29 -10.26 1.36
C ALA A 26 5.71 -11.29 2.36
N LYS A 27 6.58 -12.01 3.08
CA LYS A 27 6.17 -12.93 4.16
C LYS A 27 5.54 -12.17 5.33
N THR A 28 6.10 -11.03 5.71
CA THR A 28 5.52 -10.15 6.74
C THR A 28 4.12 -9.67 6.34
N MET A 29 3.94 -9.28 5.08
CA MET A 29 2.63 -8.90 4.57
C MET A 29 1.61 -10.05 4.63
N GLU A 30 2.03 -11.29 4.36
CA GLU A 30 1.16 -12.46 4.47
C GLU A 30 0.69 -12.68 5.91
N VAL A 31 1.59 -12.56 6.89
CA VAL A 31 1.24 -12.63 8.31
C VAL A 31 0.27 -11.50 8.68
N LYS A 32 0.54 -10.26 8.24
CA LYS A 32 -0.33 -9.11 8.47
C LYS A 32 -1.76 -9.36 7.96
N PHE A 33 -1.91 -9.81 6.72
CA PHE A 33 -3.22 -10.13 6.17
C PHE A 33 -3.89 -11.35 6.80
N THR A 34 -3.12 -12.27 7.36
CA THR A 34 -3.67 -13.39 8.12
C THR A 34 -4.31 -12.92 9.43
N VAL A 35 -3.71 -11.93 10.08
CA VAL A 35 -4.16 -11.42 11.38
C VAL A 35 -5.28 -10.39 11.24
N SER A 36 -5.14 -9.45 10.29
CA SER A 36 -6.03 -8.27 10.19
C SER A 36 -6.95 -8.28 8.96
N GLY A 37 -6.78 -9.25 8.05
CA GLY A 37 -7.52 -9.30 6.78
C GLY A 37 -7.04 -8.25 5.74
N PRO A 38 -7.61 -8.29 4.53
CA PRO A 38 -8.45 -9.36 4.00
C PRO A 38 -7.71 -10.71 3.87
N ALA A 39 -8.43 -11.82 3.63
CA ALA A 39 -7.86 -13.17 3.55
C ALA A 39 -7.09 -13.42 2.24
N ILE A 40 -6.10 -12.60 1.95
CA ILE A 40 -5.23 -12.64 0.77
C ILE A 40 -3.81 -13.05 1.13
N GLY A 41 -3.00 -13.38 0.13
CA GLY A 41 -1.58 -13.67 0.28
C GLY A 41 -0.74 -12.41 0.44
N GLY A 42 0.51 -12.59 0.87
CA GLY A 42 1.50 -11.52 0.95
C GLY A 42 2.29 -11.38 -0.34
N ALA A 43 2.49 -10.16 -0.76
CA ALA A 43 3.38 -9.76 -1.83
C ALA A 43 4.19 -8.52 -1.42
N LYS A 44 5.22 -8.21 -2.18
CA LYS A 44 6.02 -6.99 -2.04
C LYS A 44 6.69 -6.67 -3.36
N SER A 45 6.71 -5.41 -3.74
CA SER A 45 7.53 -4.89 -4.83
C SER A 45 8.77 -4.22 -4.26
N GLY A 46 9.90 -4.37 -4.95
CA GLY A 46 11.15 -3.73 -4.58
C GLY A 46 11.91 -3.21 -5.78
N ILE A 47 12.35 -1.97 -5.72
CA ILE A 47 13.13 -1.30 -6.76
C ILE A 47 14.48 -0.91 -6.16
N ASN A 48 15.56 -1.56 -6.65
CA ASN A 48 16.92 -1.21 -6.26
C ASN A 48 17.36 0.03 -7.05
N PHE A 49 17.05 1.19 -6.53
CA PHE A 49 17.39 2.47 -7.13
C PHE A 49 17.55 3.54 -6.06
N ASP A 50 18.35 4.58 -6.33
CA ASP A 50 18.51 5.71 -5.42
C ASP A 50 17.23 6.59 -5.47
N PRO A 51 16.48 6.72 -4.37
CA PRO A 51 15.25 7.49 -4.36
C PRO A 51 15.45 9.01 -4.53
N LYS A 52 16.69 9.49 -4.41
CA LYS A 52 17.06 10.89 -4.62
C LYS A 52 17.50 11.18 -6.05
N ASP A 53 17.65 10.16 -6.89
CA ASP A 53 18.04 10.32 -8.30
C ASP A 53 16.88 11.00 -9.07
N PRO A 54 17.14 12.03 -9.87
CA PRO A 54 16.11 12.74 -10.63
C PRO A 54 15.37 11.87 -11.64
N ARG A 55 15.90 10.69 -11.98
CA ARG A 55 15.24 9.71 -12.87
C ARG A 55 14.23 8.81 -12.15
N LYS A 56 14.01 8.99 -10.83
CA LYS A 56 13.10 8.18 -10.00
C LYS A 56 11.73 8.02 -10.63
N GLU A 57 11.11 9.10 -11.07
CA GLU A 57 9.77 9.07 -11.68
C GLU A 57 9.72 8.16 -12.92
N GLY A 58 10.70 8.29 -13.81
CA GLY A 58 10.79 7.42 -14.98
C GLY A 58 11.02 5.94 -14.66
N VAL A 59 11.70 5.64 -13.55
CA VAL A 59 11.86 4.26 -13.05
C VAL A 59 10.54 3.72 -12.55
N LEU A 60 9.80 4.50 -11.76
CA LEU A 60 8.47 4.12 -11.26
C LEU A 60 7.47 3.90 -12.40
N LYS A 61 7.44 4.79 -13.39
CA LYS A 61 6.56 4.64 -14.57
C LYS A 61 6.81 3.34 -15.32
N ARG A 62 8.07 3.01 -15.58
CA ARG A 62 8.42 1.73 -16.24
C ARG A 62 8.06 0.51 -15.39
N TRP A 63 8.29 0.60 -14.08
CA TRP A 63 7.93 -0.47 -13.17
C TRP A 63 6.43 -0.73 -13.15
N PHE A 64 5.62 0.32 -12.93
CA PHE A 64 4.17 0.18 -12.86
C PHE A 64 3.55 -0.23 -14.20
N ALA A 65 4.08 0.24 -15.32
CA ALA A 65 3.67 -0.23 -16.64
C ALA A 65 3.93 -1.74 -16.81
N ALA A 66 5.10 -2.22 -16.38
CA ALA A 66 5.46 -3.63 -16.51
C ALA A 66 4.60 -4.55 -15.63
N VAL A 67 4.23 -4.10 -14.43
CA VAL A 67 3.43 -4.91 -13.48
C VAL A 67 1.91 -4.67 -13.58
N SER A 68 1.46 -3.75 -14.43
CA SER A 68 0.05 -3.40 -14.58
C SER A 68 -0.87 -4.60 -14.83
N PRO A 69 -0.51 -5.64 -15.59
CA PRO A 69 -1.36 -6.83 -15.74
C PRO A 69 -1.61 -7.58 -14.43
N LEU A 70 -0.63 -7.58 -13.52
CA LEU A 70 -0.77 -8.17 -12.20
C LEU A 70 -1.64 -7.29 -11.29
N LEU A 71 -1.47 -5.96 -11.36
CA LEU A 71 -2.24 -4.98 -10.59
C LEU A 71 -3.72 -4.96 -10.97
N LYS A 72 -4.05 -5.32 -12.19
CA LYS A 72 -5.46 -5.45 -12.64
C LYS A 72 -6.16 -6.70 -12.12
N ASN A 73 -5.43 -7.78 -11.85
CA ASN A 73 -6.04 -9.09 -11.68
C ASN A 73 -5.75 -9.78 -10.34
N TYR A 74 -4.55 -9.60 -9.76
CA TYR A 74 -4.09 -10.47 -8.67
C TYR A 74 -3.33 -9.75 -7.57
N TYR A 75 -2.74 -8.59 -7.86
CA TYR A 75 -1.82 -7.93 -6.95
C TYR A 75 -2.33 -6.54 -6.59
N GLY A 76 -2.42 -6.26 -5.29
CA GLY A 76 -2.66 -4.93 -4.77
C GLY A 76 -1.36 -4.33 -4.22
N THR A 77 -1.01 -3.14 -4.69
CA THR A 77 0.15 -2.41 -4.19
C THR A 77 -0.25 -1.06 -3.60
N GLY A 78 0.70 -0.37 -3.03
CA GLY A 78 0.59 0.98 -2.47
C GLY A 78 1.97 1.55 -2.26
N GLY A 79 2.06 2.67 -1.56
CA GLY A 79 3.32 3.24 -1.11
C GLY A 79 4.03 2.37 -0.07
N ASP A 80 5.33 2.56 0.05
CA ASP A 80 6.20 2.03 1.10
C ASP A 80 7.44 2.93 1.18
N LEU A 81 8.53 2.47 1.78
CA LEU A 81 9.73 3.27 1.96
C LEU A 81 10.18 3.95 0.65
N ASN A 82 10.26 5.27 0.67
CA ASN A 82 10.64 6.15 -0.44
C ASN A 82 9.76 6.06 -1.70
N VAL A 83 8.55 5.56 -1.59
CA VAL A 83 7.53 5.59 -2.65
C VAL A 83 6.23 6.10 -2.06
N ASP A 84 5.81 7.28 -2.48
CA ASP A 84 4.62 7.97 -1.98
C ASP A 84 3.36 7.39 -2.64
N GLU A 85 2.39 7.01 -1.81
CA GLU A 85 1.15 6.43 -2.34
C GLU A 85 0.31 7.43 -3.13
N ILE A 86 0.18 8.63 -2.61
CA ILE A 86 -0.74 9.65 -3.13
C ILE A 86 -0.14 10.37 -4.33
N HIS A 87 1.14 10.73 -4.24
CA HIS A 87 1.79 11.57 -5.26
C HIS A 87 2.52 10.77 -6.35
N GLU A 88 2.79 9.48 -6.11
CA GLU A 88 3.53 8.64 -7.05
C GLU A 88 2.75 7.39 -7.48
N VAL A 89 2.34 6.51 -6.53
CA VAL A 89 1.75 5.22 -6.90
C VAL A 89 0.42 5.38 -7.61
N ILE A 90 -0.53 6.11 -7.00
CA ILE A 90 -1.87 6.29 -7.56
C ILE A 90 -1.82 6.92 -8.96
N PRO A 91 -1.21 8.11 -9.16
CA PRO A 91 -1.23 8.73 -10.48
C PRO A 91 -0.50 7.91 -11.55
N ILE A 92 0.65 7.30 -11.23
CA ILE A 92 1.42 6.52 -12.21
C ILE A 92 0.71 5.22 -12.59
N THR A 93 0.02 4.55 -11.66
CA THR A 93 -0.76 3.36 -11.99
C THR A 93 -1.99 3.72 -12.83
N GLU A 94 -2.64 4.85 -12.57
CA GLU A 94 -3.74 5.36 -13.40
C GLU A 94 -3.28 5.68 -14.83
N GLU A 95 -2.12 6.33 -15.00
CA GLU A 95 -1.50 6.52 -16.33
C GLU A 95 -1.26 5.20 -17.07
N SER A 96 -1.02 4.11 -16.33
CA SER A 96 -0.84 2.76 -16.87
C SER A 96 -2.15 2.00 -17.11
N GLY A 97 -3.31 2.68 -16.97
CA GLY A 97 -4.64 2.13 -17.18
C GLY A 97 -5.13 1.17 -16.09
N VAL A 98 -4.60 1.31 -14.87
CA VAL A 98 -5.09 0.66 -13.65
C VAL A 98 -5.97 1.66 -12.91
N TRP A 99 -7.17 1.27 -12.51
CA TRP A 99 -8.12 2.20 -11.84
C TRP A 99 -7.68 2.61 -10.45
N HIS A 100 -6.98 1.71 -9.76
CA HIS A 100 -6.38 1.95 -8.45
C HIS A 100 -5.28 0.92 -8.21
N PRO A 101 -4.19 1.23 -7.51
CA PRO A 101 -3.11 0.27 -7.25
C PRO A 101 -3.55 -1.01 -6.51
N GLN A 102 -4.73 -1.02 -5.91
CA GLN A 102 -5.32 -2.20 -5.26
C GLN A 102 -6.41 -2.89 -6.10
N GLU A 103 -6.58 -2.52 -7.35
CA GLU A 103 -7.60 -3.08 -8.25
C GLU A 103 -7.54 -4.60 -8.32
N GLY A 104 -6.34 -5.18 -8.40
CA GLY A 104 -6.15 -6.63 -8.48
C GLY A 104 -6.64 -7.40 -7.25
N VAL A 105 -6.65 -6.78 -6.06
CA VAL A 105 -7.26 -7.40 -4.88
C VAL A 105 -8.77 -7.49 -5.04
N PHE A 106 -9.42 -6.44 -5.53
CA PHE A 106 -10.86 -6.49 -5.78
C PHE A 106 -11.20 -7.52 -6.84
N THR A 107 -10.48 -7.51 -7.95
CA THR A 107 -10.73 -8.44 -9.05
C THR A 107 -10.48 -9.89 -8.64
N GLY A 108 -9.34 -10.17 -8.00
CA GLY A 108 -8.92 -11.54 -7.69
C GLY A 108 -9.58 -12.15 -6.46
N HIS A 109 -9.79 -11.36 -5.41
CA HIS A 109 -10.29 -11.87 -4.12
C HIS A 109 -11.80 -11.75 -3.98
N PHE A 110 -12.37 -10.61 -4.35
CA PHE A 110 -13.80 -10.37 -4.15
C PHE A 110 -14.65 -10.75 -5.37
N THR A 111 -14.04 -10.93 -6.54
CA THR A 111 -14.76 -11.21 -7.81
C THR A 111 -16.02 -10.37 -7.98
N PRO A 112 -15.93 -9.03 -7.81
CA PRO A 112 -17.09 -8.16 -7.74
C PRO A 112 -17.75 -8.01 -9.13
N THR A 113 -19.00 -7.56 -9.13
CA THR A 113 -19.57 -6.96 -10.32
C THR A 113 -18.81 -5.68 -10.67
N GLU A 114 -18.91 -5.20 -11.90
CA GLU A 114 -18.24 -3.96 -12.31
C GLU A 114 -18.72 -2.76 -11.49
N ALA A 115 -20.01 -2.68 -11.21
CA ALA A 115 -20.60 -1.63 -10.38
C ALA A 115 -20.05 -1.66 -8.93
N ASP A 116 -19.93 -2.82 -8.33
CA ASP A 116 -19.33 -2.98 -6.99
C ASP A 116 -17.87 -2.57 -6.99
N LYS A 117 -17.13 -2.94 -8.04
CA LYS A 117 -15.71 -2.58 -8.21
C LYS A 117 -15.54 -1.07 -8.28
N ILE A 118 -16.34 -0.38 -9.10
CA ILE A 118 -16.32 1.09 -9.23
C ILE A 118 -16.58 1.75 -7.88
N ASN A 119 -17.64 1.32 -7.17
CA ASN A 119 -18.00 1.89 -5.87
C ASN A 119 -16.90 1.70 -4.83
N ARG A 120 -16.33 0.51 -4.71
CA ARG A 120 -15.28 0.20 -3.74
C ARG A 120 -13.97 0.92 -4.03
N ILE A 121 -13.58 1.00 -5.29
CA ILE A 121 -12.40 1.77 -5.71
C ILE A 121 -12.61 3.26 -5.43
N GLY A 122 -13.80 3.79 -5.69
CA GLY A 122 -14.15 5.16 -5.34
C GLY A 122 -14.04 5.44 -3.85
N GLN A 123 -14.52 4.54 -3.00
CA GLN A 123 -14.39 4.64 -1.54
C GLN A 123 -12.92 4.60 -1.08
N LEU A 124 -12.10 3.72 -1.66
CA LEU A 124 -10.67 3.65 -1.37
C LEU A 124 -9.96 4.97 -1.72
N ARG A 125 -10.19 5.48 -2.92
CA ARG A 125 -9.58 6.74 -3.37
C ARG A 125 -9.91 7.90 -2.43
N GLN A 126 -11.15 7.99 -2.00
CA GLN A 126 -11.57 9.01 -1.03
C GLN A 126 -10.96 8.77 0.36
N GLY A 127 -10.90 7.52 0.79
CA GLY A 127 -10.42 7.15 2.12
C GLY A 127 -8.94 7.43 2.33
N VAL A 128 -8.08 7.07 1.39
CA VAL A 128 -6.62 7.21 1.54
C VAL A 128 -6.16 8.67 1.58
N VAL A 129 -6.85 9.55 0.85
CA VAL A 129 -6.54 10.99 0.79
C VAL A 129 -7.29 11.81 1.85
N LYS A 130 -8.16 11.19 2.65
CA LYS A 130 -8.90 11.88 3.69
C LYS A 130 -7.97 12.52 4.70
N ILE A 131 -8.09 13.84 4.88
CA ILE A 131 -7.32 14.59 5.86
C ILE A 131 -7.82 14.26 7.27
N ILE A 132 -6.89 14.07 8.18
CA ILE A 132 -7.19 13.86 9.60
C ILE A 132 -7.26 15.23 10.26
N GLU A 133 -8.48 15.66 10.60
CA GLU A 133 -8.77 16.93 11.26
C GLU A 133 -8.79 16.74 12.79
N ASN A 134 -7.66 16.34 13.37
CA ASN A 134 -7.53 16.21 14.80
C ASN A 134 -6.37 17.06 15.32
N VAL A 135 -6.68 18.01 16.19
CA VAL A 135 -5.71 18.93 16.80
C VAL A 135 -4.59 18.22 17.56
N ASN A 136 -4.84 17.04 18.09
CA ASN A 136 -3.82 16.24 18.79
C ASN A 136 -2.75 15.67 17.85
N PHE A 137 -3.08 15.50 16.57
CA PHE A 137 -2.14 15.00 15.55
C PHE A 137 -1.53 16.11 14.72
N SER A 138 -2.01 17.34 14.85
CA SER A 138 -1.58 18.46 14.04
C SER A 138 -1.73 19.77 14.83
N PRO A 139 -1.01 19.97 15.96
CA PRO A 139 -1.20 21.13 16.81
C PRO A 139 -0.79 22.47 16.16
N ASP A 140 0.16 22.47 15.21
CA ASP A 140 0.75 23.69 14.64
C ASP A 140 0.66 23.76 13.11
N VAL A 141 -0.43 23.43 12.53
CA VAL A 141 -0.58 22.87 11.21
C VAL A 141 -0.34 23.80 10.03
N VAL A 142 0.87 23.75 9.53
CA VAL A 142 1.18 24.02 8.11
C VAL A 142 1.01 22.71 7.28
N ARG A 143 1.22 21.53 7.86
CA ARG A 143 1.13 20.23 7.18
C ARG A 143 -0.11 19.45 7.62
N LYS A 144 -0.99 19.17 6.65
CA LYS A 144 -2.13 18.29 6.85
C LYS A 144 -1.72 16.85 6.56
N TYR A 145 -1.98 15.96 7.53
CA TYR A 145 -1.74 14.53 7.36
C TYR A 145 -3.00 13.85 6.86
N THR A 146 -2.82 12.87 5.97
CA THR A 146 -3.89 12.02 5.47
C THR A 146 -3.99 10.73 6.27
N VAL A 147 -5.06 9.95 6.04
CA VAL A 147 -5.19 8.60 6.60
C VAL A 147 -4.03 7.71 6.15
N ALA A 148 -3.60 7.80 4.88
CA ALA A 148 -2.46 7.04 4.37
C ALA A 148 -1.17 7.34 5.12
N ASP A 149 -0.92 8.61 5.50
CA ASP A 149 0.27 8.99 6.26
C ASP A 149 0.29 8.40 7.68
N MET A 150 -0.85 8.34 8.33
CA MET A 150 -0.94 8.12 9.77
C MET A 150 -1.35 6.71 10.20
N ILE A 151 -2.06 5.96 9.35
CA ILE A 151 -2.72 4.72 9.77
C ILE A 151 -1.75 3.64 10.25
N THR A 152 -0.57 3.54 9.65
CA THR A 152 0.45 2.54 10.05
C THR A 152 1.03 2.88 11.43
N GLY A 153 1.42 4.13 11.64
CA GLY A 153 1.93 4.60 12.93
C GLY A 153 0.90 4.48 14.04
N TYR A 154 -0.36 4.82 13.75
CA TYR A 154 -1.47 4.63 14.68
C TYR A 154 -1.64 3.16 15.08
N GLY A 155 -1.64 2.24 14.11
CA GLY A 155 -1.75 0.81 14.38
C GLY A 155 -0.61 0.26 15.25
N VAL A 156 0.63 0.74 15.05
CA VAL A 156 1.78 0.40 15.91
C VAL A 156 1.58 0.93 17.33
N SER A 157 1.17 2.19 17.49
CA SER A 157 0.90 2.80 18.79
C SER A 157 -0.19 2.04 19.55
N GLU A 158 -1.30 1.71 18.89
CA GLU A 158 -2.39 0.93 19.51
C GLU A 158 -1.93 -0.48 19.91
N SER A 159 -1.10 -1.13 19.09
CA SER A 159 -0.55 -2.45 19.43
C SER A 159 0.30 -2.39 20.70
N ILE A 160 1.13 -1.36 20.85
CA ILE A 160 1.94 -1.13 22.07
C ILE A 160 1.03 -0.86 23.28
N ASN A 161 0.03 0.02 23.14
CA ASN A 161 -0.92 0.33 24.20
C ASN A 161 -1.67 -0.91 24.66
N HIS A 162 -2.10 -1.77 23.73
CA HIS A 162 -2.76 -3.04 24.07
C HIS A 162 -1.83 -4.02 24.77
N TYR A 163 -0.56 -4.10 24.37
CA TYR A 163 0.42 -4.94 25.05
C TYR A 163 0.56 -4.53 26.51
N TYR A 164 0.78 -3.25 26.80
CA TYR A 164 0.90 -2.77 28.18
C TYR A 164 -0.40 -2.94 28.97
N ARG A 165 -1.55 -2.78 28.34
CA ARG A 165 -2.84 -3.05 29.03
C ARG A 165 -3.01 -4.50 29.44
N LEU A 166 -2.51 -5.46 28.67
CA LEU A 166 -2.66 -6.89 28.93
C LEU A 166 -1.60 -7.45 29.87
N TYR A 167 -0.39 -6.97 29.76
CA TYR A 167 0.78 -7.56 30.45
C TYR A 167 1.37 -6.66 31.52
N GLY A 168 0.92 -5.46 31.64
CA GLY A 168 1.41 -4.46 32.57
C GLY A 168 2.75 -3.84 32.17
N GLY A 169 3.10 -2.68 32.72
CA GLY A 169 4.33 -1.95 32.55
C GLY A 169 4.43 -0.89 33.62
#